data_092e7c476f9a88e4a65f2ef40563d72f
#
_entry.id   092e7c476f9a88e4a65f2ef40563d72f
#
_cell.length_a   1.000
_cell.length_b   1.000
_cell.length_c   1.000
_cell.angle_alpha   90.00
_cell.angle_beta   90.00
_cell.angle_gamma   90.00
#
_symmetry.space_group_name_H-M   'P 1'
#
loop_
_entity.id
_entity.type
_entity.pdbx_description
1 polymer ?
#
loop_
_entity_poly.entity_id
_entity_poly.type
_entity_poly.pdbx_seq_one_letter_code
_entity_poly.pdbx_strand_id
1 'polypeptide(L)'
;MLKQLNVRNYVLIDSLEVAFPEGLVIITGQTGAGKSILLGALSLLLGAKADASAVGEGGDNCVVEALFVLGPDDPARKVLEENDLDWNGGELLIRRVVARSGRSRAFVNDEPVTLPLLNALAPRLVDIHSQHQTLLLSDHQFQLSLLDRYAGNSDLLVQCSAAWSKLNALRRSLEELEGRIERMERERDYNEAQWKQLDAASLKDGELEELEAEQKTLANAEQIKELLGGSLALAGTGGEEGAGPLTVNLKEMERNMLKLSRFIPSAASLEERLSSCRIELEDILSEIESLDSAMDASPERLEAVEDRLSLLYSLMKKHAAGSISELVSLRDSLSESLADSSLLQQKRDTLRKEINSAKDVYDGLCEKLHAAREKAAKPFAETVLSSLVYLELPSAVFSLRLDPAPCGASGSDSVTFLFSSSGKNPVDVARCASGGELSRIMLCLKDMMARYCSMPAMVFDEIDTGVSGSVADRMGSMICSMGSRMQVFAITHLPQVAAKGEAHYLVSKSTETGRMLSTIEKLSDEGRVMEIARMLSGSELTDAAIANARSLISKSRQNSPARK
;
A
#
# COMPACT_ATOMS: atom_id res chain seq x y z
N MET A 1 -15.23 -13.21 -23.58
CA MET A 1 -14.57 -13.97 -24.67
C MET A 1 -13.63 -13.09 -25.46
N LEU A 2 -12.61 -13.69 -26.10
CA LEU A 2 -11.75 -13.01 -27.09
C LEU A 2 -12.49 -12.95 -28.44
N LYS A 3 -12.92 -11.76 -28.84
CA LYS A 3 -13.72 -11.56 -30.06
C LYS A 3 -12.84 -11.40 -31.30
N GLN A 4 -11.76 -10.64 -31.17
CA GLN A 4 -10.86 -10.32 -32.29
C GLN A 4 -9.42 -10.20 -31.80
N LEU A 5 -8.47 -10.61 -32.63
CA LEU A 5 -7.04 -10.46 -32.41
C LEU A 5 -6.41 -9.85 -33.67
N ASN A 6 -5.71 -8.75 -33.48
CA ASN A 6 -4.95 -8.06 -34.53
C ASN A 6 -3.47 -8.09 -34.12
N VAL A 7 -2.63 -8.58 -35.02
CA VAL A 7 -1.19 -8.62 -34.82
C VAL A 7 -0.49 -8.00 -36.02
N ARG A 8 0.41 -7.06 -35.79
CA ARG A 8 1.20 -6.41 -36.83
C ARG A 8 2.68 -6.45 -36.50
N ASN A 9 3.47 -6.91 -37.47
CA ASN A 9 4.93 -6.95 -37.40
C ASN A 9 5.45 -7.68 -36.14
N TYR A 10 4.92 -8.86 -35.87
CA TYR A 10 5.32 -9.68 -34.72
C TYR A 10 6.04 -10.94 -35.20
N VAL A 11 7.33 -11.06 -34.92
CA VAL A 11 8.20 -12.19 -35.29
C VAL A 11 8.07 -12.53 -36.80
N LEU A 12 7.30 -13.57 -37.15
CA LEU A 12 7.02 -14.02 -38.53
C LEU A 12 5.62 -13.60 -39.03
N ILE A 13 4.86 -12.86 -38.26
CA ILE A 13 3.54 -12.34 -38.65
C ILE A 13 3.72 -10.87 -39.11
N ASP A 14 3.49 -10.63 -40.38
CA ASP A 14 3.51 -9.26 -40.91
C ASP A 14 2.22 -8.52 -40.57
N SER A 15 1.07 -9.12 -40.91
CA SER A 15 -0.26 -8.62 -40.54
C SER A 15 -1.21 -9.80 -40.37
N LEU A 16 -1.94 -9.82 -39.28
CA LEU A 16 -2.95 -10.81 -38.96
C LEU A 16 -4.15 -10.14 -38.36
N GLU A 17 -5.33 -10.38 -38.91
CA GLU A 17 -6.60 -10.00 -38.33
C GLU A 17 -7.51 -11.22 -38.30
N VAL A 18 -7.90 -11.65 -37.09
CA VAL A 18 -8.72 -12.86 -36.87
C VAL A 18 -9.84 -12.58 -35.89
N ALA A 19 -11.06 -12.90 -36.32
CA ALA A 19 -12.23 -12.94 -35.45
C ALA A 19 -12.48 -14.37 -34.99
N PHE A 20 -12.75 -14.56 -33.70
CA PHE A 20 -12.99 -15.86 -33.09
C PHE A 20 -14.46 -15.99 -32.66
N PRO A 21 -15.12 -17.12 -32.96
CA PRO A 21 -16.44 -17.43 -32.42
C PRO A 21 -16.36 -17.90 -30.96
N GLU A 22 -17.51 -18.01 -30.32
CA GLU A 22 -17.65 -18.71 -29.04
C GLU A 22 -17.42 -20.23 -29.22
N GLY A 23 -17.29 -20.91 -28.08
CA GLY A 23 -17.16 -22.37 -28.07
C GLY A 23 -15.74 -22.87 -28.25
N LEU A 24 -15.60 -24.06 -28.81
CA LEU A 24 -14.32 -24.69 -29.03
C LEU A 24 -13.69 -24.28 -30.38
N VAL A 25 -12.62 -23.55 -30.32
CA VAL A 25 -11.81 -23.11 -31.46
C VAL A 25 -10.57 -24.02 -31.57
N ILE A 26 -10.43 -24.71 -32.68
CA ILE A 26 -9.25 -25.54 -32.96
C ILE A 26 -8.24 -24.76 -33.79
N ILE A 27 -6.97 -24.90 -33.42
CA ILE A 27 -5.83 -24.36 -34.17
C ILE A 27 -4.87 -25.49 -34.51
N THR A 28 -4.73 -25.78 -35.81
CA THR A 28 -3.78 -26.78 -36.33
C THR A 28 -2.71 -26.11 -37.19
N GLY A 29 -1.70 -26.86 -37.59
CA GLY A 29 -0.61 -26.40 -38.44
C GLY A 29 0.68 -27.17 -38.19
N GLN A 30 1.64 -27.07 -39.09
CA GLN A 30 2.94 -27.72 -38.98
C GLN A 30 3.70 -27.25 -37.74
N THR A 31 4.50 -28.12 -37.13
CA THR A 31 5.40 -27.75 -36.03
C THR A 31 6.34 -26.62 -36.46
N GLY A 32 6.45 -25.58 -35.63
CA GLY A 32 7.22 -24.37 -35.98
C GLY A 32 6.53 -23.39 -36.93
N ALA A 33 5.27 -23.65 -37.38
CA ALA A 33 4.55 -22.82 -38.35
C ALA A 33 3.88 -21.57 -37.76
N GLY A 34 4.08 -21.24 -36.48
CA GLY A 34 3.50 -20.04 -35.91
C GLY A 34 2.44 -20.26 -34.81
N LYS A 35 2.13 -21.53 -34.44
CA LYS A 35 1.25 -21.83 -33.30
C LYS A 35 1.78 -21.19 -32.02
N SER A 36 3.06 -21.38 -31.72
CA SER A 36 3.75 -20.75 -30.59
C SER A 36 3.88 -19.22 -30.76
N ILE A 37 3.86 -18.71 -32.00
CA ILE A 37 3.91 -17.27 -32.27
C ILE A 37 2.57 -16.62 -31.89
N LEU A 38 1.44 -17.27 -32.17
CA LEU A 38 0.12 -16.78 -31.75
C LEU A 38 0.01 -16.71 -30.22
N LEU A 39 0.46 -17.78 -29.54
CA LEU A 39 0.51 -17.80 -28.08
C LEU A 39 1.45 -16.75 -27.49
N GLY A 40 2.61 -16.57 -28.14
CA GLY A 40 3.55 -15.51 -27.76
C GLY A 40 2.96 -14.12 -27.91
N ALA A 41 2.18 -13.87 -28.97
CA ALA A 41 1.47 -12.60 -29.18
C ALA A 41 0.41 -12.38 -28.09
N LEU A 42 -0.40 -13.40 -27.76
CA LEU A 42 -1.37 -13.33 -26.67
C LEU A 42 -0.69 -13.13 -25.31
N SER A 43 0.39 -13.87 -25.03
CA SER A 43 1.16 -13.70 -23.80
C SER A 43 1.76 -12.29 -23.69
N LEU A 44 2.29 -11.75 -24.78
CA LEU A 44 2.80 -10.38 -24.83
C LEU A 44 1.70 -9.37 -24.51
N LEU A 45 0.53 -9.52 -25.11
CA LEU A 45 -0.65 -8.69 -24.86
C LEU A 45 -1.07 -8.72 -23.39
N LEU A 46 -1.02 -9.89 -22.77
CA LEU A 46 -1.43 -10.14 -21.38
C LEU A 46 -0.34 -9.77 -20.34
N GLY A 47 0.73 -9.07 -20.75
CA GLY A 47 1.70 -8.52 -19.81
C GLY A 47 3.05 -9.23 -19.74
N ALA A 48 3.30 -10.26 -20.57
CA ALA A 48 4.61 -10.89 -20.62
C ALA A 48 5.72 -9.88 -20.97
N LYS A 49 6.94 -10.18 -20.53
CA LYS A 49 8.11 -9.32 -20.80
C LYS A 49 8.31 -9.16 -22.30
N ALA A 50 8.37 -7.91 -22.76
CA ALA A 50 8.65 -7.61 -24.15
C ALA A 50 10.17 -7.67 -24.41
N ASP A 51 10.53 -8.26 -25.54
CA ASP A 51 11.89 -8.32 -26.06
C ASP A 51 11.92 -7.67 -27.46
N ALA A 52 13.05 -7.11 -27.84
CA ALA A 52 13.28 -6.57 -29.18
C ALA A 52 13.12 -7.62 -30.28
N SER A 53 13.37 -8.91 -29.98
CA SER A 53 13.14 -10.05 -30.87
C SER A 53 11.68 -10.29 -31.23
N ALA A 54 10.74 -9.71 -30.49
CA ALA A 54 9.31 -9.75 -30.83
C ALA A 54 8.97 -8.89 -32.04
N VAL A 55 9.81 -7.89 -32.39
CA VAL A 55 9.58 -7.01 -33.53
C VAL A 55 10.06 -7.69 -34.81
N GLY A 56 9.13 -7.93 -35.72
CA GLY A 56 9.43 -8.49 -37.05
C GLY A 56 10.27 -7.54 -37.92
N GLU A 57 10.69 -8.03 -39.07
CA GLU A 57 11.54 -7.26 -40.00
C GLU A 57 10.78 -6.18 -40.76
N GLY A 58 9.44 -6.22 -40.78
CA GLY A 58 8.57 -5.33 -41.56
C GLY A 58 8.44 -3.89 -41.07
N GLY A 59 9.03 -3.53 -39.91
CA GLY A 59 8.91 -2.16 -39.38
C GLY A 59 9.61 -1.97 -38.04
N ASP A 60 9.50 -0.77 -37.47
CA ASP A 60 10.18 -0.40 -36.22
C ASP A 60 9.41 -0.78 -34.96
N ASN A 61 8.12 -1.07 -35.11
CA ASN A 61 7.24 -1.41 -33.98
C ASN A 61 6.45 -2.70 -34.29
N CYS A 62 6.26 -3.51 -33.26
CA CYS A 62 5.27 -4.57 -33.23
C CYS A 62 4.02 -4.07 -32.49
N VAL A 63 2.84 -4.38 -33.00
CA VAL A 63 1.54 -4.06 -32.37
C VAL A 63 0.73 -5.34 -32.25
N VAL A 64 0.30 -5.65 -31.02
CA VAL A 64 -0.68 -6.70 -30.74
C VAL A 64 -1.88 -6.07 -30.07
N GLU A 65 -3.06 -6.34 -30.60
CA GLU A 65 -4.31 -5.77 -30.13
C GLU A 65 -5.37 -6.87 -30.05
N ALA A 66 -6.14 -6.89 -28.98
CA ALA A 66 -7.26 -7.81 -28.84
C ALA A 66 -8.47 -7.14 -28.26
N LEU A 67 -9.64 -7.49 -28.81
CA LEU A 67 -10.95 -7.09 -28.32
C LEU A 67 -11.57 -8.24 -27.54
N PHE A 68 -11.84 -8.02 -26.26
CA PHE A 68 -12.58 -8.93 -25.40
C PHE A 68 -14.01 -8.44 -25.20
N VAL A 69 -14.96 -9.39 -25.10
CA VAL A 69 -16.33 -9.13 -24.68
C VAL A 69 -16.57 -9.86 -23.37
N LEU A 70 -16.89 -9.12 -22.32
CA LEU A 70 -17.02 -9.58 -20.95
C LEU A 70 -18.47 -9.44 -20.49
N GLY A 71 -18.90 -10.26 -19.56
CA GLY A 71 -20.23 -10.17 -18.94
C GLY A 71 -20.33 -8.93 -18.02
N PRO A 72 -21.55 -8.49 -17.69
CA PRO A 72 -21.75 -7.32 -16.85
C PRO A 72 -21.15 -7.46 -15.44
N ASP A 73 -21.11 -8.67 -14.91
CA ASP A 73 -20.61 -8.98 -13.56
C ASP A 73 -19.19 -9.58 -13.59
N ASP A 74 -18.44 -9.35 -14.69
CA ASP A 74 -17.08 -9.90 -14.81
C ASP A 74 -16.13 -9.27 -13.77
N PRO A 75 -15.29 -10.09 -13.09
CA PRO A 75 -14.35 -9.58 -12.10
C PRO A 75 -13.31 -8.57 -12.63
N ALA A 76 -13.09 -8.53 -13.95
CA ALA A 76 -12.22 -7.54 -14.58
C ALA A 76 -12.77 -6.11 -14.43
N ARG A 77 -14.11 -5.95 -14.37
CA ARG A 77 -14.77 -4.65 -14.16
C ARG A 77 -14.25 -3.93 -12.92
N LYS A 78 -14.16 -4.64 -11.80
CA LYS A 78 -13.68 -4.07 -10.54
C LYS A 78 -12.24 -3.57 -10.64
N VAL A 79 -11.38 -4.28 -11.37
CA VAL A 79 -9.99 -3.87 -11.60
C VAL A 79 -9.91 -2.61 -12.44
N LEU A 80 -10.81 -2.46 -13.43
CA LEU A 80 -10.87 -1.24 -14.25
C LEU A 80 -11.35 -0.05 -13.43
N GLU A 81 -12.44 -0.21 -12.68
CA GLU A 81 -13.00 0.84 -11.80
C GLU A 81 -12.01 1.30 -10.70
N GLU A 82 -11.25 0.37 -10.11
CA GLU A 82 -10.21 0.68 -9.11
C GLU A 82 -9.01 1.46 -9.69
N ASN A 83 -8.87 1.50 -11.00
CA ASN A 83 -7.78 2.19 -11.71
C ASN A 83 -8.30 3.32 -12.63
N ASP A 84 -9.50 3.82 -12.37
CA ASP A 84 -10.14 4.94 -13.10
C ASP A 84 -10.28 4.70 -14.62
N LEU A 85 -10.47 3.43 -15.04
CA LEU A 85 -10.66 3.06 -16.43
C LEU A 85 -12.13 2.75 -16.73
N ASP A 86 -12.62 3.21 -17.88
CA ASP A 86 -14.02 3.04 -18.29
C ASP A 86 -14.39 1.59 -18.62
N TRP A 87 -15.58 1.17 -18.15
CA TRP A 87 -16.20 -0.13 -18.44
C TRP A 87 -17.02 -0.13 -19.73
N ASN A 88 -16.65 0.30 -20.81
CA ASN A 88 -17.35 0.43 -22.11
C ASN A 88 -18.38 -0.66 -22.47
N GLY A 89 -19.38 -0.88 -21.61
CA GLY A 89 -20.45 -1.86 -21.84
C GLY A 89 -19.98 -3.32 -21.92
N GLY A 90 -18.80 -3.64 -21.42
CA GLY A 90 -18.20 -4.98 -21.45
C GLY A 90 -17.29 -5.23 -22.64
N GLU A 91 -17.12 -4.30 -23.56
CA GLU A 91 -16.07 -4.37 -24.57
C GLU A 91 -14.76 -3.81 -23.99
N LEU A 92 -13.72 -4.63 -24.01
CA LEU A 92 -12.39 -4.31 -23.49
C LEU A 92 -11.36 -4.45 -24.60
N LEU A 93 -10.80 -3.34 -25.04
CA LEU A 93 -9.71 -3.30 -26.02
C LEU A 93 -8.37 -3.23 -25.29
N ILE A 94 -7.51 -4.24 -25.51
CA ILE A 94 -6.14 -4.23 -24.99
C ILE A 94 -5.18 -4.13 -26.17
N ARG A 95 -4.24 -3.21 -26.08
CA ARG A 95 -3.20 -3.02 -27.11
C ARG A 95 -1.82 -2.94 -26.48
N ARG A 96 -0.89 -3.68 -27.10
CA ARG A 96 0.52 -3.68 -26.74
C ARG A 96 1.36 -3.23 -27.91
N VAL A 97 2.24 -2.25 -27.69
CA VAL A 97 3.17 -1.75 -28.71
C VAL A 97 4.59 -1.98 -28.20
N VAL A 98 5.41 -2.66 -28.99
CA VAL A 98 6.83 -2.93 -28.68
C VAL A 98 7.68 -2.33 -29.78
N ALA A 99 8.61 -1.46 -29.42
CA ALA A 99 9.55 -0.87 -30.34
C ALA A 99 10.82 -1.73 -30.47
N ARG A 100 11.52 -1.64 -31.59
CA ARG A 100 12.80 -2.31 -31.86
C ARG A 100 13.90 -1.96 -30.83
N SER A 101 13.75 -0.83 -30.13
CA SER A 101 14.59 -0.45 -29.00
C SER A 101 14.34 -1.26 -27.70
N GLY A 102 13.38 -2.19 -27.71
CA GLY A 102 12.92 -2.94 -26.53
C GLY A 102 11.95 -2.18 -25.61
N ARG A 103 11.66 -0.89 -25.89
CA ARG A 103 10.64 -0.13 -25.16
C ARG A 103 9.25 -0.65 -25.51
N SER A 104 8.41 -0.83 -24.47
CA SER A 104 7.03 -1.26 -24.70
C SER A 104 6.02 -0.35 -24.00
N ARG A 105 4.84 -0.20 -24.62
CA ARG A 105 3.69 0.53 -24.08
C ARG A 105 2.46 -0.36 -24.10
N ALA A 106 1.63 -0.22 -23.09
CA ALA A 106 0.38 -0.93 -22.98
C ALA A 106 -0.78 0.05 -22.91
N PHE A 107 -1.91 -0.34 -23.48
CA PHE A 107 -3.13 0.47 -23.51
C PHE A 107 -4.33 -0.43 -23.21
N VAL A 108 -5.28 0.12 -22.47
CA VAL A 108 -6.60 -0.46 -22.22
C VAL A 108 -7.63 0.60 -22.61
N ASN A 109 -8.55 0.27 -23.52
CA ASN A 109 -9.53 1.22 -24.09
C ASN A 109 -8.87 2.52 -24.59
N ASP A 110 -7.71 2.40 -25.28
CA ASP A 110 -6.86 3.47 -25.78
C ASP A 110 -6.17 4.34 -24.70
N GLU A 111 -6.40 4.10 -23.43
CA GLU A 111 -5.69 4.76 -22.34
C GLU A 111 -4.37 4.05 -22.00
N PRO A 112 -3.28 4.77 -21.78
CA PRO A 112 -1.99 4.17 -21.44
C PRO A 112 -2.01 3.59 -20.03
N VAL A 113 -1.59 2.34 -19.89
CA VAL A 113 -1.61 1.62 -18.61
C VAL A 113 -0.24 1.03 -18.25
N THR A 114 -0.09 0.68 -16.98
CA THR A 114 1.12 0.04 -16.45
C THR A 114 1.08 -1.48 -16.66
N LEU A 115 2.26 -2.12 -16.69
CA LEU A 115 2.34 -3.59 -16.74
C LEU A 115 1.71 -4.30 -15.54
N PRO A 116 1.88 -3.80 -14.29
CA PRO A 116 1.17 -4.37 -13.14
C PRO A 116 -0.35 -4.46 -13.33
N LEU A 117 -0.98 -3.46 -13.94
CA LEU A 117 -2.41 -3.49 -14.24
C LEU A 117 -2.75 -4.57 -15.27
N LEU A 118 -1.98 -4.70 -16.35
CA LEU A 118 -2.18 -5.80 -17.32
C LEU A 118 -2.05 -7.17 -16.64
N ASN A 119 -1.05 -7.35 -15.79
CA ASN A 119 -0.85 -8.59 -15.05
C ASN A 119 -2.00 -8.90 -14.08
N ALA A 120 -2.68 -7.88 -13.57
CA ALA A 120 -3.88 -8.05 -12.75
C ALA A 120 -5.13 -8.41 -13.57
N LEU A 121 -5.22 -7.91 -14.81
CA LEU A 121 -6.32 -8.23 -15.74
C LEU A 121 -6.14 -9.60 -16.42
N ALA A 122 -4.92 -9.96 -16.81
CA ALA A 122 -4.63 -11.17 -17.59
C ALA A 122 -5.28 -12.45 -17.06
N PRO A 123 -5.18 -12.82 -15.75
CA PRO A 123 -5.79 -14.03 -15.22
C PRO A 123 -7.32 -14.04 -15.25
N ARG A 124 -7.94 -12.86 -15.44
CA ARG A 124 -9.40 -12.70 -15.54
C ARG A 124 -9.91 -12.81 -16.97
N LEU A 125 -9.02 -12.65 -17.95
CA LEU A 125 -9.36 -12.61 -19.37
C LEU A 125 -9.10 -13.94 -20.07
N VAL A 126 -7.90 -14.46 -19.89
CA VAL A 126 -7.46 -15.70 -20.57
C VAL A 126 -6.55 -16.49 -19.66
N ASP A 127 -6.83 -17.78 -19.55
CA ASP A 127 -5.94 -18.75 -18.93
C ASP A 127 -5.22 -19.54 -20.04
N ILE A 128 -3.91 -19.34 -20.17
CA ILE A 128 -3.08 -20.01 -21.19
C ILE A 128 -2.41 -21.20 -20.54
N HIS A 129 -2.83 -22.41 -20.90
CA HIS A 129 -2.15 -23.64 -20.50
C HIS A 129 -1.08 -24.03 -21.52
N SER A 130 0.18 -23.96 -21.13
CA SER A 130 1.34 -24.37 -21.92
C SER A 130 2.15 -25.44 -21.17
N GLN A 131 3.05 -26.11 -21.90
CA GLN A 131 3.89 -27.22 -21.40
C GLN A 131 4.71 -26.85 -20.12
N HIS A 132 4.97 -25.57 -19.88
CA HIS A 132 5.68 -25.10 -18.70
C HIS A 132 4.78 -24.79 -17.49
N GLN A 133 3.46 -24.87 -17.62
CA GLN A 133 2.51 -24.55 -16.53
C GLN A 133 2.17 -25.73 -15.60
N THR A 134 2.84 -26.88 -15.72
CA THR A 134 2.82 -27.92 -14.67
C THR A 134 3.27 -27.38 -13.30
N LEU A 135 3.97 -26.26 -13.27
CA LEU A 135 4.31 -25.51 -12.05
C LEU A 135 3.07 -25.02 -11.27
N LEU A 136 1.93 -24.76 -11.92
CA LEU A 136 0.69 -24.38 -11.22
C LEU A 136 0.15 -25.50 -10.33
N LEU A 137 0.42 -26.77 -10.69
CA LEU A 137 0.02 -27.90 -9.84
C LEU A 137 0.77 -27.95 -8.52
N SER A 138 1.97 -27.37 -8.45
CA SER A 138 2.75 -27.25 -7.22
C SER A 138 2.40 -26.01 -6.40
N ASP A 139 1.57 -25.10 -6.94
CA ASP A 139 1.16 -23.90 -6.24
C ASP A 139 -0.02 -24.20 -5.31
N HIS A 140 0.25 -24.26 -4.02
CA HIS A 140 -0.76 -24.47 -2.98
C HIS A 140 -1.83 -23.38 -2.94
N GLN A 141 -1.51 -22.14 -3.34
CA GLN A 141 -2.48 -21.06 -3.44
C GLN A 141 -3.49 -21.33 -4.57
N PHE A 142 -3.01 -21.82 -5.70
CA PHE A 142 -3.88 -22.27 -6.80
C PHE A 142 -4.79 -23.42 -6.37
N GLN A 143 -4.24 -24.44 -5.72
CA GLN A 143 -5.00 -25.59 -5.21
C GLN A 143 -6.08 -25.16 -4.22
N LEU A 144 -5.74 -24.28 -3.28
CA LEU A 144 -6.67 -23.72 -2.29
C LEU A 144 -7.78 -22.91 -2.95
N SER A 145 -7.42 -22.04 -3.91
CA SER A 145 -8.39 -21.21 -4.62
C SER A 145 -9.41 -22.04 -5.42
N LEU A 146 -8.98 -23.16 -5.98
CA LEU A 146 -9.84 -24.07 -6.73
C LEU A 146 -10.83 -24.81 -5.80
N LEU A 147 -10.36 -25.24 -4.64
CA LEU A 147 -11.22 -25.84 -3.61
C LEU A 147 -12.25 -24.83 -3.09
N ASP A 148 -11.83 -23.61 -2.81
CA ASP A 148 -12.72 -22.53 -2.31
C ASP A 148 -13.82 -22.17 -3.33
N ARG A 149 -13.48 -22.13 -4.62
CA ARG A 149 -14.47 -21.87 -5.67
C ARG A 149 -15.46 -23.03 -5.82
N TYR A 150 -14.97 -24.26 -5.73
CA TYR A 150 -15.83 -25.45 -5.71
C TYR A 150 -16.78 -25.45 -4.50
N ALA A 151 -16.27 -25.06 -3.32
CA ALA A 151 -17.03 -24.98 -2.08
C ALA A 151 -17.99 -23.77 -2.03
N GLY A 152 -17.89 -22.82 -2.95
CA GLY A 152 -18.69 -21.59 -2.95
C GLY A 152 -18.30 -20.63 -1.82
N ASN A 153 -17.04 -20.60 -1.39
CA ASN A 153 -16.55 -19.82 -0.25
C ASN A 153 -16.32 -18.33 -0.55
N SER A 154 -16.75 -17.81 -1.69
CA SER A 154 -16.45 -16.44 -2.12
C SER A 154 -16.77 -15.37 -1.06
N ASP A 155 -17.97 -15.44 -0.45
CA ASP A 155 -18.39 -14.48 0.56
C ASP A 155 -17.57 -14.59 1.87
N LEU A 156 -17.26 -15.83 2.28
CA LEU A 156 -16.43 -16.06 3.46
C LEU A 156 -15.00 -15.56 3.24
N LEU A 157 -14.44 -15.73 2.04
CA LEU A 157 -13.12 -15.23 1.68
C LEU A 157 -13.07 -13.69 1.71
N VAL A 158 -14.10 -13.01 1.20
CA VAL A 158 -14.19 -11.54 1.27
C VAL A 158 -14.22 -11.07 2.72
N GLN A 159 -15.04 -11.71 3.57
CA GLN A 159 -15.11 -11.40 4.99
C GLN A 159 -13.79 -11.66 5.71
N CYS A 160 -13.15 -12.80 5.44
CA CYS A 160 -11.87 -13.19 6.04
C CYS A 160 -10.75 -12.20 5.64
N SER A 161 -10.67 -11.83 4.37
CA SER A 161 -9.71 -10.86 3.85
C SER A 161 -9.90 -9.46 4.47
N ALA A 162 -11.16 -9.02 4.63
CA ALA A 162 -11.47 -7.76 5.29
C ALA A 162 -11.08 -7.78 6.78
N ALA A 163 -11.40 -8.89 7.49
CA ALA A 163 -11.03 -9.06 8.90
C ALA A 163 -9.51 -9.11 9.07
N TRP A 164 -8.79 -9.81 8.19
CA TRP A 164 -7.33 -9.86 8.17
C TRP A 164 -6.69 -8.48 7.95
N SER A 165 -7.21 -7.72 7.00
CA SER A 165 -6.75 -6.36 6.70
C SER A 165 -6.94 -5.43 7.90
N LYS A 166 -8.12 -5.50 8.57
CA LYS A 166 -8.41 -4.75 9.78
C LYS A 166 -7.48 -5.12 10.92
N LEU A 167 -7.26 -6.42 11.16
CA LEU A 167 -6.36 -6.91 12.20
C LEU A 167 -4.93 -6.41 12.00
N ASN A 168 -4.43 -6.46 10.76
CA ASN A 168 -3.09 -5.96 10.44
C ASN A 168 -2.96 -4.44 10.55
N ALA A 169 -3.99 -3.69 10.19
CA ALA A 169 -4.00 -2.24 10.38
C ALA A 169 -3.91 -1.88 11.87
N LEU A 170 -4.71 -2.54 12.72
CA LEU A 170 -4.66 -2.34 14.17
C LEU A 170 -3.30 -2.72 14.77
N ARG A 171 -2.69 -3.83 14.33
CA ARG A 171 -1.35 -4.24 14.78
C ARG A 171 -0.28 -3.21 14.44
N ARG A 172 -0.29 -2.67 13.22
CA ARG A 172 0.62 -1.58 12.81
C ARG A 172 0.43 -0.34 13.66
N SER A 173 -0.83 0.06 13.90
CA SER A 173 -1.12 1.22 14.74
C SER A 173 -0.64 1.01 16.19
N LEU A 174 -0.73 -0.22 16.72
CA LEU A 174 -0.19 -0.55 18.05
C LEU A 174 1.34 -0.46 18.08
N GLU A 175 2.02 -1.00 17.08
CA GLU A 175 3.49 -0.96 16.96
C GLU A 175 4.01 0.48 16.89
N GLU A 176 3.36 1.33 16.08
CA GLU A 176 3.68 2.76 15.99
C GLU A 176 3.48 3.47 17.32
N LEU A 177 2.36 3.16 18.02
CA LEU A 177 2.05 3.74 19.32
C LEU A 177 3.04 3.27 20.40
N GLU A 178 3.37 1.98 20.46
CA GLU A 178 4.35 1.42 21.40
C GLU A 178 5.75 2.02 21.17
N GLY A 179 6.16 2.19 19.91
CA GLY A 179 7.40 2.88 19.56
C GLY A 179 7.42 4.37 19.97
N ARG A 180 6.25 5.03 20.00
CA ARG A 180 6.12 6.40 20.52
C ARG A 180 6.20 6.42 22.03
N ILE A 181 5.51 5.53 22.71
CA ILE A 181 5.54 5.40 24.18
C ILE A 181 6.97 5.11 24.65
N GLU A 182 7.68 4.17 24.03
CA GLU A 182 9.06 3.81 24.39
C GLU A 182 10.02 5.01 24.28
N ARG A 183 9.88 5.83 23.23
CA ARG A 183 10.67 7.06 23.10
C ARG A 183 10.37 8.05 24.22
N MET A 184 9.08 8.25 24.55
CA MET A 184 8.69 9.14 25.65
C MET A 184 9.11 8.62 27.02
N GLU A 185 9.06 7.29 27.24
CA GLU A 185 9.53 6.69 28.50
C GLU A 185 11.04 6.84 28.72
N ARG A 186 11.85 6.74 27.66
CA ARG A 186 13.31 7.01 27.74
C ARG A 186 13.64 8.44 28.13
N GLU A 187 12.82 9.40 27.73
CA GLU A 187 12.99 10.82 28.05
C GLU A 187 12.29 11.22 29.33
N ARG A 188 11.40 10.40 29.84
CA ARG A 188 10.51 10.72 30.95
C ARG A 188 11.27 11.08 32.23
N ASP A 189 12.22 10.26 32.64
CA ASP A 189 12.97 10.47 33.90
C ASP A 189 13.77 11.77 33.85
N TYR A 190 14.35 12.07 32.67
CA TYR A 190 15.06 13.31 32.43
C TYR A 190 14.11 14.51 32.45
N ASN A 191 13.00 14.44 31.75
CA ASN A 191 12.01 15.51 31.68
C ASN A 191 11.34 15.76 33.05
N GLU A 192 11.06 14.70 33.80
CA GLU A 192 10.50 14.79 35.16
C GLU A 192 11.48 15.45 36.13
N ALA A 193 12.78 15.12 36.04
CA ALA A 193 13.81 15.75 36.86
C ALA A 193 13.95 17.26 36.53
N GLN A 194 13.89 17.63 35.25
CA GLN A 194 13.92 19.02 34.82
C GLN A 194 12.68 19.77 35.28
N TRP A 195 11.50 19.19 35.07
CA TRP A 195 10.24 19.79 35.52
C TRP A 195 10.25 20.05 37.02
N LYS A 196 10.63 19.06 37.85
CA LYS A 196 10.74 19.21 39.30
C LYS A 196 11.68 20.34 39.71
N GLN A 197 12.81 20.51 39.01
CA GLN A 197 13.77 21.56 39.30
C GLN A 197 13.20 22.96 38.98
N LEU A 198 12.52 23.11 37.84
CA LEU A 198 11.91 24.38 37.41
C LEU A 198 10.69 24.74 38.27
N ASP A 199 9.89 23.73 38.63
CA ASP A 199 8.72 23.92 39.48
C ASP A 199 9.11 24.31 40.89
N ALA A 200 10.11 23.63 41.50
CA ALA A 200 10.66 23.99 42.82
C ALA A 200 11.28 25.38 42.84
N ALA A 201 11.77 25.89 41.73
CA ALA A 201 12.33 27.24 41.62
C ALA A 201 11.27 28.34 41.71
N SER A 202 9.97 28.03 41.58
CA SER A 202 8.85 28.98 41.71
C SER A 202 9.07 30.28 40.93
N LEU A 203 9.42 30.15 39.65
CA LEU A 203 9.80 31.25 38.75
C LEU A 203 8.64 32.24 38.56
N LYS A 204 8.96 33.52 38.60
CA LYS A 204 8.01 34.64 38.34
C LYS A 204 8.51 35.48 37.18
N ASP A 205 7.61 35.83 36.29
CA ASP A 205 7.95 36.72 35.17
C ASP A 205 8.33 38.12 35.68
N GLY A 206 9.43 38.69 35.12
CA GLY A 206 9.95 39.98 35.58
C GLY A 206 10.83 39.94 36.85
N GLU A 207 10.94 38.77 37.54
CA GLU A 207 11.70 38.65 38.79
C GLU A 207 13.19 38.98 38.63
N LEU A 208 13.77 38.67 37.45
CA LEU A 208 15.19 38.88 37.17
C LEU A 208 15.53 40.38 37.19
N GLU A 209 14.77 41.18 36.44
CA GLU A 209 14.97 42.61 36.31
C GLU A 209 14.75 43.33 37.64
N GLU A 210 13.74 42.87 38.41
CA GLU A 210 13.48 43.41 39.75
C GLU A 210 14.64 43.13 40.71
N LEU A 211 15.14 41.91 40.73
CA LEU A 211 16.26 41.50 41.60
C LEU A 211 17.59 42.14 41.17
N GLU A 212 17.85 42.33 39.87
CA GLU A 212 19.03 43.07 39.40
C GLU A 212 19.01 44.53 39.79
N ALA A 213 17.83 45.18 39.75
CA ALA A 213 17.66 46.56 40.20
C ALA A 213 17.85 46.67 41.73
N GLU A 214 17.26 45.70 42.48
CA GLU A 214 17.42 45.64 43.94
C GLU A 214 18.88 45.38 44.32
N GLN A 215 19.60 44.46 43.65
CA GLN A 215 21.02 44.18 43.88
C GLN A 215 21.88 45.45 43.71
N LYS A 216 21.66 46.19 42.58
CA LYS A 216 22.41 47.44 42.35
C LYS A 216 22.18 48.45 43.45
N THR A 217 20.95 48.59 43.96
CA THR A 217 20.61 49.49 45.04
C THR A 217 21.27 49.05 46.34
N LEU A 218 21.16 47.79 46.72
CA LEU A 218 21.75 47.26 47.96
C LEU A 218 23.27 47.23 47.93
N ALA A 219 23.91 46.87 46.80
CA ALA A 219 25.38 46.88 46.67
C ALA A 219 25.98 48.27 46.78
N ASN A 220 25.25 49.33 46.45
CA ASN A 220 25.69 50.73 46.57
C ASN A 220 25.06 51.43 47.79
N ALA A 221 24.37 50.69 48.65
CA ALA A 221 23.59 51.27 49.75
C ALA A 221 24.44 52.14 50.70
N GLU A 222 25.67 51.72 50.98
CA GLU A 222 26.60 52.44 51.81
C GLU A 222 26.99 53.78 51.15
N GLN A 223 27.33 53.81 49.90
CA GLN A 223 27.66 55.00 49.13
C GLN A 223 26.44 55.92 48.94
N ILE A 224 25.25 55.36 48.73
CA ILE A 224 24.02 56.13 48.60
C ILE A 224 23.66 56.74 49.92
N LYS A 225 23.76 56.06 51.07
CA LYS A 225 23.56 56.60 52.41
C LYS A 225 24.56 57.72 52.74
N GLU A 226 25.82 57.52 52.33
CA GLU A 226 26.84 58.57 52.51
C GLU A 226 26.46 59.85 51.74
N LEU A 227 26.03 59.75 50.49
CA LEU A 227 25.61 60.85 49.65
C LEU A 227 24.31 61.50 50.13
N LEU A 228 23.30 60.75 50.55
CA LEU A 228 22.04 61.23 51.10
C LEU A 228 22.30 61.96 52.45
N GLY A 229 23.04 61.29 53.36
CA GLY A 229 23.42 61.83 54.66
C GLY A 229 24.27 63.09 54.51
N GLY A 230 25.22 63.10 53.57
CA GLY A 230 26.02 64.30 53.24
C GLY A 230 25.16 65.48 52.75
N SER A 231 24.14 65.17 51.90
CA SER A 231 23.21 66.16 51.37
C SER A 231 22.33 66.74 52.49
N LEU A 232 21.81 65.91 53.39
CA LEU A 232 21.06 66.32 54.56
C LEU A 232 21.92 67.11 55.56
N ALA A 233 23.17 66.72 55.77
CA ALA A 233 24.12 67.43 56.62
C ALA A 233 24.41 68.84 56.11
N LEU A 234 24.63 69.03 54.81
CA LEU A 234 24.80 70.31 54.17
C LEU A 234 23.58 71.27 54.38
N ALA A 235 22.39 70.69 54.38
CA ALA A 235 21.14 71.45 54.57
C ALA A 235 20.83 71.74 56.06
N GLY A 236 21.17 70.75 56.95
CA GLY A 236 20.78 70.79 58.37
C GLY A 236 21.82 71.37 59.35
N THR A 237 23.10 71.11 59.07
CA THR A 237 24.17 71.58 60.00
C THR A 237 25.03 72.62 59.38
N GLY A 238 24.63 73.69 58.96
CA GLY A 238 25.46 74.73 58.32
C GLY A 238 26.95 74.49 58.33
N GLY A 239 27.59 74.49 57.13
CA GLY A 239 29.00 74.20 56.94
C GLY A 239 29.92 75.10 57.81
N GLU A 240 31.20 74.69 57.89
CA GLU A 240 32.25 75.21 58.72
C GLU A 240 32.15 76.67 59.11
N GLU A 241 32.27 76.92 60.44
CA GLU A 241 32.39 78.26 61.13
C GLU A 241 31.35 79.32 60.77
N GLY A 242 30.12 79.19 61.32
CA GLY A 242 29.26 80.34 61.54
C GLY A 242 27.98 80.46 60.70
N ALA A 243 27.70 79.55 59.78
CA ALA A 243 26.43 79.55 59.04
C ALA A 243 25.47 78.51 59.65
N GLY A 244 24.33 78.96 60.12
CA GLY A 244 23.25 78.11 60.61
C GLY A 244 22.65 77.22 59.52
N PRO A 245 21.74 76.25 59.81
CA PRO A 245 21.08 75.39 58.82
C PRO A 245 20.51 76.22 57.66
N LEU A 246 20.64 75.70 56.45
CA LEU A 246 20.24 76.36 55.19
C LEU A 246 18.77 76.85 55.26
N THR A 247 17.89 76.04 55.80
CA THR A 247 16.47 76.33 56.01
C THR A 247 16.25 77.42 57.01
N VAL A 248 17.08 77.50 58.08
CA VAL A 248 17.06 78.57 59.09
C VAL A 248 17.56 79.88 58.49
N ASN A 249 18.64 79.83 57.72
CA ASN A 249 19.20 80.97 57.03
C ASN A 249 18.24 81.56 55.99
N LEU A 250 17.57 80.69 55.19
CA LEU A 250 16.54 81.16 54.26
C LEU A 250 15.35 81.84 55.01
N LYS A 251 14.92 81.26 56.11
CA LYS A 251 13.85 81.83 56.96
C LYS A 251 14.24 83.19 57.57
N GLU A 252 15.50 83.35 57.92
CA GLU A 252 16.01 84.61 58.42
C GLU A 252 16.14 85.61 57.28
N MET A 253 16.58 85.22 56.08
CA MET A 253 16.57 86.10 54.90
C MET A 253 15.14 86.50 54.51
N GLU A 254 14.17 85.64 54.53
CA GLU A 254 12.74 85.90 54.31
C GLU A 254 12.23 86.93 55.31
N ARG A 255 12.53 86.74 56.59
CA ARG A 255 12.16 87.66 57.66
C ARG A 255 12.81 89.05 57.51
N ASN A 256 14.05 89.14 57.06
CA ASN A 256 14.73 90.38 56.78
C ASN A 256 14.14 91.10 55.56
N MET A 257 13.78 90.40 54.50
CA MET A 257 13.10 90.97 53.32
C MET A 257 11.68 91.41 53.66
N LEU A 258 10.97 90.72 54.54
CA LEU A 258 9.67 91.16 55.05
C LEU A 258 9.78 92.46 55.84
N LYS A 259 10.85 92.65 56.62
CA LYS A 259 11.11 93.91 57.31
C LYS A 259 11.49 95.04 56.33
N LEU A 260 12.27 94.70 55.30
CA LEU A 260 12.73 95.64 54.28
C LEU A 260 11.59 96.12 53.37
N SER A 261 10.59 95.25 53.09
CA SER A 261 9.42 95.61 52.28
C SER A 261 8.58 96.76 52.84
N ARG A 262 8.68 97.02 54.16
CA ARG A 262 8.06 98.20 54.80
C ARG A 262 8.71 99.50 54.38
N PHE A 263 9.96 99.46 53.91
CA PHE A 263 10.73 100.68 53.53
C PHE A 263 10.96 100.75 52.02
N ILE A 264 11.04 99.60 51.34
CA ILE A 264 11.30 99.50 49.92
C ILE A 264 10.27 98.51 49.27
N PRO A 265 9.28 99.05 48.52
CA PRO A 265 8.20 98.21 47.99
C PRO A 265 8.67 97.01 47.10
N SER A 266 9.80 97.14 46.38
CA SER A 266 10.37 96.11 45.57
C SER A 266 10.92 94.89 46.37
N ALA A 267 11.12 95.07 47.71
CA ALA A 267 11.57 93.97 48.57
C ALA A 267 10.47 92.88 48.82
N ALA A 268 9.19 93.27 48.63
CA ALA A 268 8.07 92.30 48.74
C ALA A 268 8.17 91.17 47.72
N SER A 269 8.56 91.46 46.49
CA SER A 269 8.74 90.38 45.46
C SER A 269 9.95 89.49 45.75
N LEU A 270 10.95 89.98 46.49
CA LEU A 270 12.09 89.15 46.92
C LEU A 270 11.73 88.27 48.12
N GLU A 271 10.88 88.74 49.01
CA GLU A 271 10.36 87.97 50.12
C GLU A 271 9.50 86.83 49.62
N GLU A 272 8.55 87.05 48.68
CA GLU A 272 7.72 86.03 48.09
C GLU A 272 8.55 84.95 47.37
N ARG A 273 9.60 85.34 46.65
CA ARG A 273 10.54 84.38 45.99
C ARG A 273 11.36 83.60 47.00
N LEU A 274 11.81 84.22 48.11
CA LEU A 274 12.53 83.50 49.17
C LEU A 274 11.62 82.48 49.89
N SER A 275 10.37 82.89 50.14
CA SER A 275 9.37 82.00 50.72
C SER A 275 9.12 80.75 49.82
N SER A 276 8.96 80.95 48.51
CA SER A 276 8.81 79.87 47.56
C SER A 276 10.05 78.96 47.53
N CYS A 277 11.27 79.55 47.49
CA CYS A 277 12.51 78.76 47.54
C CYS A 277 12.65 77.95 48.83
N ARG A 278 12.22 78.50 49.98
CA ARG A 278 12.26 77.78 51.27
C ARG A 278 11.31 76.59 51.26
N ILE A 279 10.06 76.80 50.81
CA ILE A 279 9.06 75.72 50.72
C ILE A 279 9.56 74.61 49.79
N GLU A 280 10.06 74.94 48.61
CA GLU A 280 10.61 73.97 47.64
C GLU A 280 11.79 73.22 48.23
N LEU A 281 12.70 73.91 48.96
CA LEU A 281 13.84 73.28 49.62
C LEU A 281 13.40 72.29 50.73
N GLU A 282 12.40 72.72 51.57
CA GLU A 282 11.84 71.89 52.64
C GLU A 282 11.21 70.60 52.02
N ASP A 283 10.54 70.70 50.86
CA ASP A 283 9.95 69.59 50.15
C ASP A 283 11.02 68.62 49.61
N ILE A 284 12.06 69.14 48.94
CA ILE A 284 13.22 68.37 48.45
C ILE A 284 13.92 67.66 49.63
N LEU A 285 14.11 68.27 50.76
CA LEU A 285 14.75 67.71 51.94
C LEU A 285 13.88 66.54 52.51
N SER A 286 12.55 66.71 52.54
CA SER A 286 11.63 65.69 52.96
C SER A 286 11.66 64.45 52.01
N GLU A 287 11.79 64.70 50.71
CA GLU A 287 11.99 63.61 49.76
C GLU A 287 13.32 62.87 49.98
N ILE A 288 14.43 63.62 50.23
CA ILE A 288 15.75 63.04 50.55
C ILE A 288 15.68 62.25 51.86
N GLU A 289 15.03 62.71 52.90
CA GLU A 289 14.82 62.00 54.16
C GLU A 289 13.97 60.75 53.97
N SER A 290 12.97 60.79 53.11
CA SER A 290 12.15 59.67 52.75
C SER A 290 12.99 58.60 52.01
N LEU A 291 13.84 58.97 51.07
CA LEU A 291 14.77 58.08 50.37
C LEU A 291 15.80 57.45 51.34
N ASP A 292 16.38 58.28 52.27
CA ASP A 292 17.35 57.71 53.24
C ASP A 292 16.70 56.72 54.22
N SER A 293 15.49 57.03 54.68
CA SER A 293 14.73 56.15 55.57
C SER A 293 14.22 54.89 54.90
N ALA A 294 13.98 54.89 53.59
CA ALA A 294 13.57 53.74 52.79
C ALA A 294 14.74 52.85 52.43
N MET A 295 15.99 53.30 52.57
CA MET A 295 17.20 52.51 52.26
C MET A 295 17.48 51.50 53.38
N ASP A 296 17.07 50.20 53.11
CA ASP A 296 17.42 49.07 53.95
C ASP A 296 18.80 48.54 53.52
N ALA A 297 19.84 48.88 54.26
CA ALA A 297 21.21 48.43 54.03
C ALA A 297 21.50 47.11 54.75
N SER A 298 20.60 46.14 54.66
CA SER A 298 20.78 44.82 55.30
C SER A 298 21.71 43.93 54.44
N PRO A 299 22.90 43.56 54.93
CA PRO A 299 23.79 42.63 54.26
C PRO A 299 23.12 41.27 54.00
N GLU A 300 22.26 40.83 54.89
CA GLU A 300 21.49 39.57 54.81
C GLU A 300 20.53 39.57 53.61
N ARG A 301 19.92 40.71 53.32
CA ARG A 301 19.03 40.88 52.16
C ARG A 301 19.83 40.86 50.83
N LEU A 302 21.01 41.49 50.81
CA LEU A 302 21.89 41.44 49.63
C LEU A 302 22.32 40.00 49.31
N GLU A 303 22.77 39.24 50.31
CA GLU A 303 23.14 37.83 50.17
C GLU A 303 21.96 37.00 49.64
N ALA A 304 20.74 37.19 50.17
CA ALA A 304 19.55 36.50 49.69
C ALA A 304 19.19 36.81 48.22
N VAL A 305 19.37 38.10 47.79
CA VAL A 305 19.16 38.51 46.40
C VAL A 305 20.24 37.91 45.48
N GLU A 306 21.51 37.90 45.91
CA GLU A 306 22.61 37.31 45.15
C GLU A 306 22.45 35.79 44.98
N ASP A 307 22.05 35.08 46.02
CA ASP A 307 21.75 33.64 45.97
C ASP A 307 20.60 33.37 45.00
N ARG A 308 19.54 34.19 45.05
CA ARG A 308 18.41 34.02 44.14
C ARG A 308 18.79 34.29 42.68
N LEU A 309 19.54 35.37 42.41
CA LEU A 309 20.07 35.69 41.08
C LEU A 309 20.97 34.57 40.55
N SER A 310 21.87 34.06 41.42
CA SER A 310 22.75 32.92 41.08
C SER A 310 21.94 31.69 40.67
N LEU A 311 20.88 31.39 41.40
CA LEU A 311 19.95 30.30 41.05
C LEU A 311 19.29 30.55 39.68
N LEU A 312 18.73 31.74 39.43
CA LEU A 312 18.07 32.07 38.18
C LEU A 312 19.03 31.99 37.00
N TYR A 313 20.22 32.57 37.08
CA TYR A 313 21.24 32.50 36.03
C TYR A 313 21.74 31.06 35.79
N SER A 314 21.88 30.26 36.84
CA SER A 314 22.26 28.86 36.70
C SER A 314 21.20 28.04 35.94
N LEU A 315 19.92 28.32 36.19
CA LEU A 315 18.80 27.68 35.49
C LEU A 315 18.74 28.15 34.03
N MET A 316 18.89 29.47 33.77
CA MET A 316 18.93 29.99 32.40
C MET A 316 20.09 29.41 31.61
N LYS A 317 21.27 29.34 32.18
CA LYS A 317 22.46 28.73 31.54
C LYS A 317 22.27 27.22 31.27
N LYS A 318 21.73 26.50 32.24
CA LYS A 318 21.50 25.03 32.12
C LYS A 318 20.49 24.71 31.02
N HIS A 319 19.44 25.49 30.91
CA HIS A 319 18.38 25.28 29.94
C HIS A 319 18.52 26.10 28.65
N ALA A 320 19.66 26.84 28.51
CA ALA A 320 19.94 27.73 27.38
C ALA A 320 18.78 28.72 27.10
N ALA A 321 18.11 29.19 28.17
CA ALA A 321 17.01 30.13 28.08
C ALA A 321 17.53 31.56 28.16
N GLY A 322 16.98 32.45 27.36
CA GLY A 322 17.35 33.88 27.33
C GLY A 322 16.57 34.70 28.32
N SER A 323 15.49 34.18 28.93
CA SER A 323 14.63 34.89 29.88
C SER A 323 13.95 33.93 30.86
N ILE A 324 13.42 34.47 31.96
CA ILE A 324 12.59 33.70 32.92
C ILE A 324 11.29 33.23 32.26
N SER A 325 10.69 34.02 31.38
CA SER A 325 9.49 33.65 30.62
C SER A 325 9.72 32.37 29.76
N GLU A 326 10.91 32.21 29.17
CA GLU A 326 11.28 30.98 28.44
C GLU A 326 11.39 29.78 29.38
N LEU A 327 11.94 29.93 30.61
CA LEU A 327 11.99 28.88 31.62
C LEU A 327 10.59 28.45 32.09
N VAL A 328 9.68 29.39 32.25
CA VAL A 328 8.27 29.15 32.61
C VAL A 328 7.59 28.38 31.46
N SER A 329 7.76 28.82 30.22
CA SER A 329 7.24 28.11 29.03
C SER A 329 7.79 26.68 28.91
N LEU A 330 9.08 26.50 29.20
CA LEU A 330 9.70 25.17 29.23
C LEU A 330 9.10 24.28 30.33
N ARG A 331 8.93 24.80 31.55
CA ARG A 331 8.28 24.09 32.66
C ARG A 331 6.89 23.60 32.25
N ASP A 332 6.09 24.49 31.67
CA ASP A 332 4.72 24.18 31.27
C ASP A 332 4.67 23.13 30.14
N SER A 333 5.55 23.22 29.14
CA SER A 333 5.67 22.23 28.06
C SER A 333 6.10 20.84 28.59
N LEU A 334 7.00 20.78 29.57
CA LEU A 334 7.40 19.54 30.22
C LEU A 334 6.23 18.93 31.01
N SER A 335 5.42 19.75 31.68
CA SER A 335 4.21 19.32 32.38
C SER A 335 3.18 18.69 31.43
N GLU A 336 2.92 19.31 30.28
CA GLU A 336 2.03 18.78 29.26
C GLU A 336 2.55 17.45 28.68
N SER A 337 3.85 17.36 28.39
CA SER A 337 4.48 16.13 27.89
C SER A 337 4.35 14.97 28.88
N LEU A 338 4.48 15.24 30.19
CA LEU A 338 4.30 14.24 31.26
C LEU A 338 2.83 13.78 31.40
N ALA A 339 1.86 14.67 31.17
CA ALA A 339 0.43 14.36 31.20
C ALA A 339 0.01 13.50 29.99
N ASP A 340 0.54 13.74 28.79
CA ASP A 340 0.25 12.98 27.58
C ASP A 340 0.63 11.49 27.67
N SER A 341 1.62 11.14 28.46
CA SER A 341 2.05 9.75 28.68
C SER A 341 0.91 8.85 29.18
N SER A 342 0.06 9.33 30.06
CA SER A 342 -1.07 8.55 30.58
C SER A 342 -2.16 8.31 29.54
N LEU A 343 -2.41 9.27 28.67
CA LEU A 343 -3.39 9.17 27.59
C LEU A 343 -2.94 8.16 26.52
N LEU A 344 -1.65 8.14 26.19
CA LEU A 344 -1.10 7.16 25.25
C LEU A 344 -1.17 5.73 25.78
N GLN A 345 -0.95 5.53 27.08
CA GLN A 345 -1.13 4.21 27.71
C GLN A 345 -2.59 3.73 27.64
N GLN A 346 -3.56 4.62 27.89
CA GLN A 346 -4.99 4.28 27.72
C GLN A 346 -5.33 3.92 26.26
N LYS A 347 -4.80 4.68 25.30
CA LYS A 347 -4.96 4.35 23.85
C LYS A 347 -4.37 3.00 23.51
N ARG A 348 -3.18 2.66 24.03
CA ARG A 348 -2.56 1.34 23.86
C ARG A 348 -3.46 0.22 24.38
N ASP A 349 -3.99 0.38 25.57
CA ASP A 349 -4.85 -0.65 26.19
C ASP A 349 -6.18 -0.80 25.43
N THR A 350 -6.72 0.28 24.89
CA THR A 350 -7.89 0.25 24.01
C THR A 350 -7.58 -0.49 22.71
N LEU A 351 -6.47 -0.16 22.03
CA LEU A 351 -6.03 -0.83 20.80
C LEU A 351 -5.79 -2.33 21.02
N ARG A 352 -5.21 -2.73 22.15
CA ARG A 352 -5.03 -4.14 22.49
C ARG A 352 -6.36 -4.88 22.62
N LYS A 353 -7.38 -4.26 23.20
CA LYS A 353 -8.75 -4.83 23.28
C LYS A 353 -9.37 -4.95 21.87
N GLU A 354 -9.22 -3.93 21.06
CA GLU A 354 -9.71 -3.96 19.65
C GLU A 354 -9.01 -5.05 18.83
N ILE A 355 -7.70 -5.22 19.01
CA ILE A 355 -6.92 -6.29 18.35
C ILE A 355 -7.43 -7.67 18.76
N ASN A 356 -7.67 -7.89 20.07
CA ASN A 356 -8.18 -9.18 20.54
C ASN A 356 -9.57 -9.45 19.95
N SER A 357 -10.48 -8.48 19.97
CA SER A 357 -11.80 -8.62 19.36
C SER A 357 -11.73 -8.86 17.84
N ALA A 358 -10.86 -8.14 17.12
CA ALA A 358 -10.67 -8.35 15.70
C ALA A 358 -10.05 -9.71 15.39
N LYS A 359 -9.16 -10.20 16.26
CA LYS A 359 -8.57 -11.53 16.16
C LYS A 359 -9.63 -12.62 16.36
N ASP A 360 -10.47 -12.52 17.37
CA ASP A 360 -11.56 -13.49 17.63
C ASP A 360 -12.51 -13.59 16.42
N VAL A 361 -12.84 -12.45 15.80
CA VAL A 361 -13.65 -12.42 14.57
C VAL A 361 -12.93 -13.12 13.42
N TYR A 362 -11.64 -12.83 13.22
CA TYR A 362 -10.84 -13.46 12.18
C TYR A 362 -10.70 -14.97 12.39
N ASP A 363 -10.39 -15.40 13.61
CA ASP A 363 -10.23 -16.82 13.96
C ASP A 363 -11.55 -17.58 13.72
N GLY A 364 -12.70 -17.01 14.12
CA GLY A 364 -14.01 -17.59 13.84
C GLY A 364 -14.36 -17.67 12.34
N LEU A 365 -13.85 -16.78 11.51
CA LEU A 365 -13.98 -16.87 10.04
C LEU A 365 -13.06 -17.95 9.47
N CYS A 366 -11.84 -18.10 10.00
CA CYS A 366 -10.93 -19.18 9.63
C CYS A 366 -11.51 -20.55 9.93
N GLU A 367 -12.13 -20.75 11.11
CA GLU A 367 -12.81 -21.99 11.47
C GLU A 367 -13.95 -22.33 10.50
N LYS A 368 -14.76 -21.34 10.12
CA LYS A 368 -15.83 -21.53 9.13
C LYS A 368 -15.28 -21.90 7.76
N LEU A 369 -14.21 -21.25 7.31
CA LEU A 369 -13.53 -21.59 6.06
C LEU A 369 -12.97 -23.00 6.10
N HIS A 370 -12.30 -23.36 7.18
CA HIS A 370 -11.74 -24.70 7.38
C HIS A 370 -12.83 -25.78 7.30
N ALA A 371 -13.93 -25.62 8.03
CA ALA A 371 -15.05 -26.55 8.03
C ALA A 371 -15.70 -26.68 6.63
N ALA A 372 -15.83 -25.56 5.89
CA ALA A 372 -16.36 -25.57 4.54
C ALA A 372 -15.42 -26.30 3.56
N ARG A 373 -14.10 -26.08 3.67
CA ARG A 373 -13.06 -26.75 2.89
C ARG A 373 -13.02 -28.25 3.16
N GLU A 374 -13.05 -28.65 4.44
CA GLU A 374 -13.07 -30.06 4.86
C GLU A 374 -14.30 -30.78 4.30
N LYS A 375 -15.48 -30.16 4.41
CA LYS A 375 -16.72 -30.68 3.83
C LYS A 375 -16.65 -30.83 2.31
N ALA A 376 -16.01 -29.90 1.61
CA ALA A 376 -15.88 -29.88 0.17
C ALA A 376 -14.78 -30.81 -0.36
N ALA A 377 -13.77 -31.13 0.43
CA ALA A 377 -12.58 -31.86 0.00
C ALA A 377 -12.92 -33.26 -0.59
N LYS A 378 -13.77 -34.03 0.08
CA LYS A 378 -14.15 -35.37 -0.40
C LYS A 378 -14.97 -35.33 -1.68
N PRO A 379 -16.08 -34.54 -1.80
CA PRO A 379 -16.85 -34.45 -3.05
C PRO A 379 -16.00 -33.90 -4.20
N PHE A 380 -15.09 -32.95 -3.93
CA PHE A 380 -14.15 -32.44 -4.93
C PHE A 380 -13.26 -33.56 -5.46
N ALA A 381 -12.64 -34.35 -4.56
CA ALA A 381 -11.78 -35.47 -4.93
C ALA A 381 -12.53 -36.53 -5.77
N GLU A 382 -13.76 -36.85 -5.39
CA GLU A 382 -14.63 -37.82 -6.12
C GLU A 382 -14.96 -37.30 -7.53
N THR A 383 -15.19 -36.00 -7.70
CA THR A 383 -15.45 -35.39 -9.01
C THR A 383 -14.22 -35.46 -9.91
N VAL A 384 -13.05 -35.09 -9.39
CA VAL A 384 -11.78 -35.20 -10.13
C VAL A 384 -11.50 -36.69 -10.48
N LEU A 385 -11.68 -37.61 -9.54
CA LEU A 385 -11.47 -39.02 -9.73
C LEU A 385 -12.38 -39.59 -10.84
N SER A 386 -13.67 -39.21 -10.86
CA SER A 386 -14.58 -39.62 -11.93
C SER A 386 -14.11 -39.17 -13.32
N SER A 387 -13.55 -37.96 -13.41
CA SER A 387 -12.97 -37.44 -14.65
C SER A 387 -11.69 -38.18 -15.05
N LEU A 388 -10.84 -38.57 -14.09
CA LEU A 388 -9.63 -39.35 -14.32
C LEU A 388 -9.96 -40.76 -14.80
N VAL A 389 -10.98 -41.42 -14.22
CA VAL A 389 -11.49 -42.70 -14.67
C VAL A 389 -12.03 -42.61 -16.10
N TYR A 390 -12.77 -41.54 -16.43
CA TYR A 390 -13.20 -41.27 -17.80
C TYR A 390 -12.02 -41.15 -18.77
N LEU A 391 -10.89 -40.55 -18.31
CA LEU A 391 -9.64 -40.43 -19.08
C LEU A 391 -8.74 -41.68 -19.00
N GLU A 392 -9.31 -42.85 -18.76
CA GLU A 392 -8.61 -44.16 -18.73
C GLU A 392 -7.54 -44.29 -17.64
N LEU A 393 -7.82 -43.76 -16.46
CA LEU A 393 -7.05 -44.01 -15.24
C LEU A 393 -7.92 -44.70 -14.17
N PRO A 394 -8.36 -45.94 -14.40
CA PRO A 394 -9.34 -46.61 -13.53
C PRO A 394 -8.80 -46.95 -12.14
N SER A 395 -7.49 -47.08 -11.99
CA SER A 395 -6.82 -47.39 -10.72
C SER A 395 -6.32 -46.15 -10.00
N ALA A 396 -6.62 -44.94 -10.52
CA ALA A 396 -6.16 -43.71 -9.91
C ALA A 396 -6.79 -43.49 -8.54
N VAL A 397 -6.01 -42.89 -7.65
CA VAL A 397 -6.46 -42.34 -6.40
C VAL A 397 -6.13 -40.84 -6.38
N PHE A 398 -7.12 -40.04 -6.05
CA PHE A 398 -6.96 -38.59 -5.87
C PHE A 398 -7.56 -38.18 -4.53
N SER A 399 -6.81 -37.45 -3.73
CA SER A 399 -7.26 -36.96 -2.42
C SER A 399 -6.67 -35.58 -2.11
N LEU A 400 -7.31 -34.90 -1.19
CA LEU A 400 -6.83 -33.59 -0.70
C LEU A 400 -6.38 -33.75 0.75
N ARG A 401 -5.26 -33.10 1.07
CA ARG A 401 -4.79 -32.94 2.45
C ARG A 401 -4.86 -31.47 2.81
N LEU A 402 -5.57 -31.18 3.90
CA LEU A 402 -5.65 -29.86 4.51
C LEU A 402 -4.66 -29.80 5.67
N ASP A 403 -3.71 -28.90 5.58
CA ASP A 403 -2.69 -28.68 6.63
C ASP A 403 -2.84 -27.24 7.17
N PRO A 404 -2.60 -27.01 8.48
CA PRO A 404 -2.54 -25.65 9.01
C PRO A 404 -1.43 -24.83 8.32
N ALA A 405 -1.73 -23.58 8.04
CA ALA A 405 -0.82 -22.62 7.41
C ALA A 405 -0.75 -21.30 8.20
N PRO A 406 0.26 -20.46 7.98
CA PRO A 406 0.28 -19.12 8.54
C PRO A 406 -0.97 -18.32 8.17
N CYS A 407 -1.49 -17.57 9.14
CA CYS A 407 -2.64 -16.70 8.95
C CYS A 407 -2.45 -15.73 7.78
N GLY A 408 -3.47 -15.56 6.95
CA GLY A 408 -3.44 -14.73 5.76
C GLY A 408 -4.83 -14.24 5.33
N ALA A 409 -4.88 -13.52 4.22
CA ALA A 409 -6.13 -13.02 3.66
C ALA A 409 -7.12 -14.14 3.24
N SER A 410 -6.62 -15.34 2.96
CA SER A 410 -7.39 -16.55 2.59
C SER A 410 -7.60 -17.52 3.76
N GLY A 411 -7.39 -17.08 4.99
CA GLY A 411 -7.51 -17.93 6.19
C GLY A 411 -6.18 -18.53 6.64
N SER A 412 -6.24 -19.67 7.30
CA SER A 412 -5.09 -20.33 7.95
C SER A 412 -4.88 -21.77 7.48
N ASP A 413 -5.35 -22.13 6.28
CA ASP A 413 -5.20 -23.46 5.68
C ASP A 413 -4.29 -23.46 4.46
N SER A 414 -3.61 -24.56 4.26
CA SER A 414 -2.95 -24.97 3.03
C SER A 414 -3.56 -26.26 2.51
N VAL A 415 -3.66 -26.38 1.21
CA VAL A 415 -4.18 -27.58 0.54
C VAL A 415 -3.08 -28.23 -0.26
N THR A 416 -2.97 -29.54 -0.19
CA THR A 416 -2.09 -30.35 -1.05
C THR A 416 -2.91 -31.39 -1.78
N PHE A 417 -2.87 -31.39 -3.11
CA PHE A 417 -3.47 -32.42 -3.94
C PHE A 417 -2.53 -33.63 -4.01
N LEU A 418 -3.06 -34.79 -3.63
CA LEU A 418 -2.34 -36.06 -3.62
C LEU A 418 -2.88 -36.95 -4.70
N PHE A 419 -1.99 -37.57 -5.47
CA PHE A 419 -2.35 -38.46 -6.59
C PHE A 419 -1.50 -39.72 -6.62
N SER A 420 -2.12 -40.80 -7.08
CA SER A 420 -1.46 -42.05 -7.45
C SER A 420 -2.17 -42.68 -8.66
N SER A 421 -1.44 -43.06 -9.68
CA SER A 421 -1.98 -43.79 -10.85
C SER A 421 -2.18 -45.27 -10.58
N SER A 422 -1.41 -45.84 -9.65
CA SER A 422 -1.42 -47.26 -9.32
C SER A 422 -2.32 -47.65 -8.15
N GLY A 423 -2.99 -46.67 -7.52
CA GLY A 423 -3.84 -46.89 -6.35
C GLY A 423 -3.10 -47.02 -5.01
N LYS A 424 -1.77 -46.92 -5.00
CA LYS A 424 -0.93 -47.09 -3.82
C LYS A 424 -0.09 -45.83 -3.59
N ASN A 425 0.10 -45.48 -2.31
CA ASN A 425 0.99 -44.39 -1.89
C ASN A 425 0.78 -43.08 -2.67
N PRO A 426 -0.36 -42.38 -2.52
CA PRO A 426 -0.57 -41.11 -3.19
C PRO A 426 0.48 -40.11 -2.75
N VAL A 427 1.11 -39.45 -3.72
CA VAL A 427 2.15 -38.41 -3.53
C VAL A 427 1.61 -37.08 -4.03
N ASP A 428 2.27 -36.00 -3.66
CA ASP A 428 1.96 -34.66 -4.16
C ASP A 428 1.95 -34.68 -5.70
N VAL A 429 0.89 -34.14 -6.30
CA VAL A 429 0.71 -34.04 -7.76
C VAL A 429 1.92 -33.39 -8.43
N ALA A 430 2.57 -32.42 -7.77
CA ALA A 430 3.78 -31.79 -8.27
C ALA A 430 4.97 -32.75 -8.46
N ARG A 431 4.95 -33.90 -7.80
CA ARG A 431 6.01 -34.92 -7.86
C ARG A 431 5.67 -36.08 -8.78
N CYS A 432 4.56 -36.02 -9.51
CA CYS A 432 4.19 -37.08 -10.46
C CYS A 432 5.18 -37.10 -11.63
N ALA A 433 5.67 -38.30 -11.95
CA ALA A 433 6.78 -38.48 -12.89
C ALA A 433 6.35 -38.57 -14.38
N SER A 434 5.06 -38.85 -14.67
CA SER A 434 4.57 -39.10 -16.04
C SER A 434 3.91 -37.85 -16.64
N GLY A 435 4.47 -37.32 -17.73
CA GLY A 435 3.91 -36.16 -18.44
C GLY A 435 2.47 -36.37 -18.92
N GLY A 436 2.13 -37.57 -19.42
CA GLY A 436 0.77 -37.87 -19.85
C GLY A 436 -0.24 -38.01 -18.71
N GLU A 437 0.19 -38.41 -17.50
CA GLU A 437 -0.66 -38.41 -16.30
C GLU A 437 -0.92 -36.98 -15.80
N LEU A 438 0.13 -36.19 -15.76
CA LEU A 438 0.03 -34.75 -15.39
C LEU A 438 -0.90 -34.00 -16.33
N SER A 439 -0.81 -34.20 -17.64
CA SER A 439 -1.72 -33.61 -18.64
C SER A 439 -3.18 -33.97 -18.38
N ARG A 440 -3.47 -35.22 -18.04
CA ARG A 440 -4.83 -35.69 -17.71
C ARG A 440 -5.36 -35.09 -16.42
N ILE A 441 -4.53 -35.04 -15.36
CA ILE A 441 -4.89 -34.40 -14.09
C ILE A 441 -5.18 -32.91 -14.33
N MET A 442 -4.27 -32.24 -15.06
CA MET A 442 -4.44 -30.82 -15.37
C MET A 442 -5.73 -30.56 -16.15
N LEU A 443 -6.05 -31.40 -17.14
CA LEU A 443 -7.30 -31.30 -17.88
C LEU A 443 -8.53 -31.44 -16.96
N CYS A 444 -8.50 -32.40 -16.02
CA CYS A 444 -9.58 -32.57 -15.03
C CYS A 444 -9.73 -31.31 -14.15
N LEU A 445 -8.63 -30.75 -13.67
CA LEU A 445 -8.66 -29.54 -12.85
C LEU A 445 -9.12 -28.32 -13.65
N LYS A 446 -8.73 -28.21 -14.93
CA LYS A 446 -9.21 -27.15 -15.84
C LYS A 446 -10.70 -27.32 -16.16
N ASP A 447 -11.23 -28.54 -16.28
CA ASP A 447 -12.68 -28.77 -16.38
C ASP A 447 -13.41 -28.32 -15.10
N MET A 448 -12.82 -28.55 -13.92
CA MET A 448 -13.35 -28.00 -12.66
C MET A 448 -13.35 -26.48 -12.68
N MET A 449 -12.28 -25.85 -13.15
CA MET A 449 -12.24 -24.39 -13.32
C MET A 449 -13.33 -23.90 -14.27
N ALA A 450 -13.52 -24.56 -15.42
CA ALA A 450 -14.56 -24.19 -16.38
C ALA A 450 -15.99 -24.30 -15.82
N ARG A 451 -16.19 -25.19 -14.82
CA ARG A 451 -17.49 -25.36 -14.14
C ARG A 451 -17.76 -24.36 -13.03
N TYR A 452 -16.74 -24.03 -12.25
CA TYR A 452 -16.88 -23.28 -10.99
C TYR A 452 -16.21 -21.91 -10.98
N CYS A 453 -15.43 -21.59 -12.04
CA CYS A 453 -14.79 -20.29 -12.19
C CYS A 453 -15.38 -19.56 -13.40
N SER A 454 -15.84 -18.33 -13.19
CA SER A 454 -16.22 -17.46 -14.31
C SER A 454 -14.95 -16.99 -15.01
N MET A 455 -14.60 -17.64 -16.11
CA MET A 455 -13.42 -17.32 -16.90
C MET A 455 -13.83 -17.15 -18.37
N PRO A 456 -13.48 -16.03 -19.03
CA PRO A 456 -13.94 -15.75 -20.39
C PRO A 456 -13.36 -16.66 -21.46
N ALA A 457 -12.06 -17.00 -21.35
CA ALA A 457 -11.38 -17.82 -22.33
C ALA A 457 -10.28 -18.70 -21.71
N MET A 458 -10.07 -19.88 -22.30
CA MET A 458 -9.00 -20.83 -21.94
C MET A 458 -8.27 -21.29 -23.21
N VAL A 459 -6.94 -21.35 -23.14
CA VAL A 459 -6.09 -21.80 -24.24
C VAL A 459 -5.32 -23.05 -23.81
N PHE A 460 -5.47 -24.13 -24.54
CA PHE A 460 -4.69 -25.36 -24.37
C PHE A 460 -3.63 -25.48 -25.46
N ASP A 461 -2.37 -25.52 -25.06
CA ASP A 461 -1.24 -25.76 -25.95
C ASP A 461 -0.65 -27.13 -25.69
N GLU A 462 -0.70 -27.99 -26.72
CA GLU A 462 -0.11 -29.33 -26.71
C GLU A 462 -0.49 -30.19 -25.48
N ILE A 463 -1.72 -30.03 -24.96
CA ILE A 463 -2.22 -30.82 -23.82
C ILE A 463 -2.31 -32.31 -24.13
N ASP A 464 -2.27 -32.68 -25.41
CA ASP A 464 -2.38 -33.99 -25.98
C ASP A 464 -1.02 -34.70 -26.16
N THR A 465 0.07 -34.16 -25.63
CA THR A 465 1.40 -34.75 -25.69
C THR A 465 1.45 -36.08 -24.93
N GLY A 466 1.88 -37.16 -25.61
CA GLY A 466 2.00 -38.49 -25.02
C GLY A 466 0.67 -39.23 -24.86
N VAL A 467 -0.37 -38.81 -25.55
CA VAL A 467 -1.71 -39.43 -25.54
C VAL A 467 -2.09 -39.85 -26.96
N SER A 468 -2.81 -40.95 -27.10
CA SER A 468 -3.28 -41.46 -28.40
C SER A 468 -4.59 -42.25 -28.27
N GLY A 469 -5.20 -42.56 -29.38
CA GLY A 469 -6.36 -43.44 -29.46
C GLY A 469 -7.61 -42.96 -28.73
N SER A 470 -8.20 -43.81 -27.92
CA SER A 470 -9.43 -43.55 -27.17
C SER A 470 -9.30 -42.46 -26.13
N VAL A 471 -8.13 -42.34 -25.51
CA VAL A 471 -7.86 -41.27 -24.52
C VAL A 471 -7.93 -39.91 -25.19
N ALA A 472 -7.34 -39.74 -26.39
CA ALA A 472 -7.40 -38.50 -27.16
C ALA A 472 -8.84 -38.08 -27.51
N ASP A 473 -9.69 -39.07 -27.87
CA ASP A 473 -11.10 -38.81 -28.15
C ASP A 473 -11.87 -38.35 -26.91
N ARG A 474 -11.63 -38.97 -25.75
CA ARG A 474 -12.23 -38.57 -24.47
C ARG A 474 -11.74 -37.19 -23.99
N MET A 475 -10.45 -36.90 -24.12
CA MET A 475 -9.88 -35.57 -23.85
C MET A 475 -10.55 -34.52 -24.73
N GLY A 476 -10.64 -34.76 -26.04
CA GLY A 476 -11.35 -33.85 -26.96
C GLY A 476 -12.82 -33.66 -26.60
N SER A 477 -13.52 -34.69 -26.11
CA SER A 477 -14.91 -34.57 -25.62
C SER A 477 -15.01 -33.70 -24.37
N MET A 478 -14.07 -33.84 -23.45
CA MET A 478 -14.01 -33.00 -22.26
C MET A 478 -13.74 -31.52 -22.61
N ILE A 479 -12.78 -31.26 -23.49
CA ILE A 479 -12.47 -29.90 -24.00
C ILE A 479 -13.69 -29.30 -24.72
N CYS A 480 -14.38 -30.10 -25.54
CA CYS A 480 -15.62 -29.69 -26.21
C CYS A 480 -16.73 -29.33 -25.19
N SER A 481 -16.88 -30.14 -24.13
CA SER A 481 -17.81 -29.82 -23.04
C SER A 481 -17.46 -28.51 -22.30
N MET A 482 -16.19 -28.17 -22.13
CA MET A 482 -15.78 -26.85 -21.61
C MET A 482 -16.18 -25.72 -22.58
N GLY A 483 -16.03 -25.96 -23.91
CA GLY A 483 -16.41 -25.02 -24.95
C GLY A 483 -17.89 -24.62 -24.92
N SER A 484 -18.79 -25.47 -24.36
CA SER A 484 -20.20 -25.09 -24.19
C SER A 484 -20.46 -24.09 -23.07
N ARG A 485 -19.48 -23.84 -22.19
CA ARG A 485 -19.60 -22.93 -21.02
C ARG A 485 -18.74 -21.68 -21.15
N MET A 486 -17.63 -21.79 -21.85
CA MET A 486 -16.66 -20.71 -22.04
C MET A 486 -15.99 -20.86 -23.41
N GLN A 487 -15.28 -19.82 -23.86
CA GLN A 487 -14.47 -19.92 -25.07
C GLN A 487 -13.21 -20.75 -24.79
N VAL A 488 -12.95 -21.76 -25.62
CA VAL A 488 -11.78 -22.62 -25.48
C VAL A 488 -11.01 -22.64 -26.79
N PHE A 489 -9.71 -22.40 -26.73
CA PHE A 489 -8.78 -22.59 -27.83
C PHE A 489 -7.98 -23.86 -27.58
N ALA A 490 -7.94 -24.79 -28.53
CA ALA A 490 -7.11 -25.96 -28.45
C ALA A 490 -6.13 -26.01 -29.62
N ILE A 491 -4.87 -25.91 -29.31
CA ILE A 491 -3.76 -26.10 -30.23
C ILE A 491 -3.39 -27.56 -30.15
N THR A 492 -3.65 -28.30 -31.21
CA THR A 492 -3.53 -29.76 -31.21
C THR A 492 -2.89 -30.29 -32.50
N HIS A 493 -2.26 -31.44 -32.37
CA HIS A 493 -1.81 -32.25 -33.48
C HIS A 493 -2.63 -33.55 -33.63
N LEU A 494 -3.61 -33.79 -32.74
CA LEU A 494 -4.44 -35.01 -32.77
C LEU A 494 -5.75 -34.78 -33.55
N PRO A 495 -6.02 -35.60 -34.59
CA PRO A 495 -7.24 -35.48 -35.40
C PRO A 495 -8.51 -35.70 -34.59
N GLN A 496 -8.47 -36.52 -33.52
CA GLN A 496 -9.60 -36.79 -32.63
C GLN A 496 -10.05 -35.55 -31.89
N VAL A 497 -9.12 -34.68 -31.44
CA VAL A 497 -9.41 -33.42 -30.79
C VAL A 497 -9.84 -32.38 -31.81
N ALA A 498 -9.13 -32.30 -32.96
CA ALA A 498 -9.41 -31.35 -34.03
C ALA A 498 -10.82 -31.54 -34.62
N ALA A 499 -11.31 -32.75 -34.70
CA ALA A 499 -12.64 -33.07 -35.21
C ALA A 499 -13.78 -32.49 -34.35
N LYS A 500 -13.54 -32.18 -33.06
CA LYS A 500 -14.58 -31.73 -32.09
C LYS A 500 -14.78 -30.23 -32.04
N GLY A 501 -13.92 -29.42 -32.67
CA GLY A 501 -14.06 -27.96 -32.67
C GLY A 501 -15.31 -27.47 -33.39
N GLU A 502 -15.83 -26.33 -32.99
CA GLU A 502 -16.87 -25.58 -33.68
C GLU A 502 -16.30 -24.75 -34.83
N ALA A 503 -15.11 -24.22 -34.65
CA ALA A 503 -14.33 -23.55 -35.67
C ALA A 503 -12.93 -24.17 -35.75
N HIS A 504 -12.33 -24.17 -36.94
CA HIS A 504 -11.01 -24.71 -37.18
C HIS A 504 -10.17 -23.70 -37.97
N TYR A 505 -9.03 -23.32 -37.41
CA TYR A 505 -8.07 -22.42 -38.02
C TYR A 505 -6.79 -23.20 -38.35
N LEU A 506 -6.27 -22.95 -39.54
CA LEU A 506 -5.01 -23.54 -40.01
C LEU A 506 -3.93 -22.46 -39.99
N VAL A 507 -2.85 -22.74 -39.30
CA VAL A 507 -1.62 -21.92 -39.33
C VAL A 507 -0.69 -22.53 -40.39
N SER A 508 -0.35 -21.72 -41.39
CA SER A 508 0.54 -22.11 -42.47
C SER A 508 1.70 -21.14 -42.61
N LYS A 509 2.80 -21.60 -43.20
CA LYS A 509 3.92 -20.76 -43.61
C LYS A 509 3.87 -20.60 -45.12
N SER A 510 3.96 -19.36 -45.60
CA SER A 510 4.17 -19.03 -47.00
C SER A 510 5.50 -18.30 -47.15
N THR A 511 6.14 -18.52 -48.30
CA THR A 511 7.34 -17.76 -48.66
C THR A 511 6.92 -16.75 -49.71
N GLU A 512 6.66 -15.52 -49.28
CA GLU A 512 6.36 -14.42 -50.17
C GLU A 512 7.57 -13.47 -50.23
N THR A 513 7.97 -13.12 -51.46
CA THR A 513 9.09 -12.18 -51.69
C THR A 513 10.40 -12.51 -50.98
N GLY A 514 10.68 -13.82 -50.76
CA GLY A 514 11.90 -14.30 -50.09
C GLY A 514 11.87 -14.24 -48.57
N ARG A 515 10.73 -13.85 -47.96
CA ARG A 515 10.51 -13.89 -46.52
C ARG A 515 9.54 -15.01 -46.13
N MET A 516 9.80 -15.62 -44.98
CA MET A 516 8.92 -16.63 -44.43
C MET A 516 7.87 -15.92 -43.55
N LEU A 517 6.59 -15.98 -43.97
CA LEU A 517 5.48 -15.39 -43.28
C LEU A 517 4.53 -16.46 -42.74
N SER A 518 3.97 -16.25 -41.58
CA SER A 518 2.94 -17.10 -40.99
C SER A 518 1.55 -16.48 -41.19
N THR A 519 0.63 -17.27 -41.75
CA THR A 519 -0.77 -16.90 -41.98
C THR A 519 -1.69 -17.79 -41.15
N ILE A 520 -2.86 -17.27 -40.78
CA ILE A 520 -3.90 -18.02 -40.06
C ILE A 520 -5.20 -17.84 -40.81
N GLU A 521 -5.78 -18.96 -41.23
CA GLU A 521 -7.02 -18.99 -42.01
C GLU A 521 -8.08 -19.86 -41.31
N LYS A 522 -9.33 -19.37 -41.32
CA LYS A 522 -10.48 -20.16 -40.91
C LYS A 522 -10.83 -21.14 -42.02
N LEU A 523 -10.81 -22.42 -41.72
CA LEU A 523 -11.14 -23.47 -42.67
C LEU A 523 -12.65 -23.53 -42.92
N SER A 524 -13.02 -23.77 -44.21
CA SER A 524 -14.36 -24.20 -44.58
C SER A 524 -14.63 -25.63 -44.10
N ASP A 525 -15.88 -26.08 -44.14
CA ASP A 525 -16.23 -27.47 -43.79
C ASP A 525 -15.43 -28.51 -44.61
N GLU A 526 -15.23 -28.26 -45.90
CA GLU A 526 -14.39 -29.14 -46.76
C GLU A 526 -12.90 -29.02 -46.41
N GLY A 527 -12.41 -27.79 -46.23
CA GLY A 527 -11.01 -27.57 -45.80
C GLY A 527 -10.70 -28.25 -44.47
N ARG A 528 -11.66 -28.27 -43.55
CA ARG A 528 -11.57 -28.99 -42.29
C ARG A 528 -11.47 -30.50 -42.46
N VAL A 529 -12.28 -31.10 -43.35
CA VAL A 529 -12.19 -32.53 -43.66
C VAL A 529 -10.80 -32.85 -44.21
N MET A 530 -10.29 -32.04 -45.15
CA MET A 530 -8.99 -32.26 -45.77
C MET A 530 -7.84 -32.13 -44.76
N GLU A 531 -7.89 -31.16 -43.84
CA GLU A 531 -6.85 -30.99 -42.82
C GLU A 531 -6.84 -32.15 -41.82
N ILE A 532 -8.02 -32.60 -41.36
CA ILE A 532 -8.13 -33.74 -40.47
C ILE A 532 -7.67 -35.02 -41.19
N ALA A 533 -8.00 -35.19 -42.46
CA ALA A 533 -7.49 -36.33 -43.27
C ALA A 533 -5.95 -36.29 -43.39
N ARG A 534 -5.35 -35.11 -43.58
CA ARG A 534 -3.89 -34.92 -43.58
C ARG A 534 -3.26 -35.28 -42.24
N MET A 535 -3.90 -34.91 -41.13
CA MET A 535 -3.45 -35.27 -39.78
C MET A 535 -3.50 -36.78 -39.53
N LEU A 536 -4.42 -37.50 -40.20
CA LEU A 536 -4.57 -38.96 -40.09
C LEU A 536 -3.56 -39.75 -40.95
N SER A 537 -3.26 -39.26 -42.15
CA SER A 537 -2.48 -39.99 -43.16
C SER A 537 -1.07 -39.46 -43.40
N GLY A 538 -0.72 -38.31 -42.83
CA GLY A 538 0.54 -37.59 -43.09
C GLY A 538 0.53 -36.90 -44.46
N SER A 539 1.57 -37.11 -45.27
CA SER A 539 1.77 -36.36 -46.53
C SER A 539 0.85 -36.77 -47.68
N GLU A 540 0.38 -38.04 -47.70
CA GLU A 540 -0.46 -38.55 -48.78
C GLU A 540 -1.94 -38.62 -48.34
N LEU A 541 -2.79 -37.87 -49.07
CA LEU A 541 -4.23 -37.88 -48.86
C LEU A 541 -4.84 -39.09 -49.56
N THR A 542 -5.37 -40.04 -48.79
CA THR A 542 -6.08 -41.23 -49.29
C THR A 542 -7.58 -41.06 -49.11
N ASP A 543 -8.38 -41.69 -50.00
CA ASP A 543 -9.85 -41.70 -49.88
C ASP A 543 -10.31 -42.28 -48.52
N ALA A 544 -9.57 -43.26 -48.00
CA ALA A 544 -9.83 -43.85 -46.69
C ALA A 544 -9.62 -42.84 -45.56
N ALA A 545 -8.59 -41.98 -45.63
CA ALA A 545 -8.35 -40.95 -44.64
C ALA A 545 -9.45 -39.85 -44.69
N ILE A 546 -9.91 -39.49 -45.88
CA ILE A 546 -11.02 -38.53 -46.07
C ILE A 546 -12.33 -39.10 -45.50
N ALA A 547 -12.63 -40.40 -45.78
CA ALA A 547 -13.82 -41.04 -45.21
C ALA A 547 -13.75 -41.13 -43.69
N ASN A 548 -12.58 -41.43 -43.10
CA ASN A 548 -12.37 -41.46 -41.66
C ASN A 548 -12.50 -40.05 -41.04
N ALA A 549 -11.95 -39.04 -41.65
CA ALA A 549 -12.09 -37.63 -41.21
C ALA A 549 -13.57 -37.19 -41.16
N ARG A 550 -14.35 -37.52 -42.23
CA ARG A 550 -15.79 -37.26 -42.27
C ARG A 550 -16.53 -37.98 -41.14
N SER A 551 -16.18 -39.24 -40.87
CA SER A 551 -16.77 -40.04 -39.78
C SER A 551 -16.46 -39.43 -38.42
N LEU A 552 -15.24 -38.95 -38.16
CA LEU A 552 -14.84 -38.30 -36.91
C LEU A 552 -15.64 -37.02 -36.68
N ILE A 553 -15.78 -36.17 -37.70
CA ILE A 553 -16.54 -34.92 -37.63
C ILE A 553 -18.03 -35.18 -37.40
N SER A 554 -18.61 -36.15 -38.10
CA SER A 554 -20.05 -36.48 -37.96
C SER A 554 -20.37 -37.04 -36.58
N LYS A 555 -19.57 -37.93 -36.02
CA LYS A 555 -19.69 -38.45 -34.65
C LYS A 555 -19.56 -37.33 -33.61
N SER A 556 -18.68 -36.38 -33.84
CA SER A 556 -18.51 -35.23 -32.95
C SER A 556 -19.76 -34.36 -32.93
N ARG A 557 -20.37 -34.05 -34.08
CA ARG A 557 -21.60 -33.25 -34.19
C ARG A 557 -22.81 -33.91 -33.51
N GLN A 558 -22.89 -35.24 -33.52
CA GLN A 558 -23.98 -36.00 -32.85
C GLN A 558 -23.83 -36.02 -31.32
N ASN A 559 -22.60 -35.96 -30.81
CA ASN A 559 -22.29 -36.02 -29.38
C ASN A 559 -22.09 -34.64 -28.72
N SER A 560 -22.20 -33.55 -29.48
CA SER A 560 -22.12 -32.19 -28.92
C SER A 560 -23.34 -31.91 -28.03
N PRO A 561 -23.16 -31.52 -26.76
CA PRO A 561 -24.26 -31.14 -25.90
C PRO A 561 -24.96 -29.93 -26.50
N ALA A 562 -26.29 -29.99 -26.60
CA ALA A 562 -27.08 -28.81 -27.02
C ALA A 562 -26.79 -27.66 -26.08
N ARG A 563 -26.42 -26.49 -26.63
CA ARG A 563 -26.30 -25.26 -25.85
C ARG A 563 -27.63 -24.97 -25.16
N LYS A 564 -27.67 -24.94 -23.83
CA LYS A 564 -28.80 -24.46 -23.02
C LYS A 564 -28.68 -22.99 -22.74
#